data_dde2224b04637ffac0e1d745d3ba79b7
#
_entry.id   dde2224b04637ffac0e1d745d3ba79b7
#
_cell.length_a   1.000
_cell.length_b   1.000
_cell.length_c   1.000
_cell.angle_alpha   90.00
_cell.angle_beta   90.00
_cell.angle_gamma   90.00
#
_symmetry.space_group_name_H-M   'P 1'
#
loop_
_entity.id
_entity.type
_entity.pdbx_description
1 polymer ?
#
loop_
_entity_poly.entity_id
_entity_poly.type
_entity_poly.pdbx_seq_one_letter_code
_entity_poly.pdbx_strand_id
1 'polypeptide(L)'
;MAQSGYDMYFDKCLFPVTPEKISIKINGNNKTVNLINEGEINILKKTGLTDIEFEAEIPQVKHPYAVYKNGFKEAGYFFDIFEGLKTGKKTFQFIVCRKTPVGKKLLNTNMKVSLEDYKISEDAKNGFDFKVKFNLKQYRDYGTKTVNIKIAASKPKASAEPKRETNNSPAPAAAQTYTVVRGDCLWKIAKRFYGSGAKYTVIYNACLLY
;
A
#
# COMPACT_ATOMS: atom_id res chain seq x y z
N MET A 1 13.98 -37.80 4.44
CA MET A 1 12.81 -37.60 5.33
C MET A 1 12.17 -36.28 4.96
N ALA A 2 10.86 -36.24 4.71
CA ALA A 2 10.18 -34.98 4.43
C ALA A 2 10.17 -34.12 5.71
N GLN A 3 10.89 -33.03 5.71
CA GLN A 3 10.89 -32.08 6.83
C GLN A 3 9.51 -31.46 6.94
N SER A 4 8.78 -31.81 8.00
CA SER A 4 7.54 -31.13 8.38
C SER A 4 7.88 -29.82 9.07
N GLY A 5 7.14 -28.79 8.79
CA GLY A 5 7.26 -27.56 9.54
C GLY A 5 7.11 -26.30 8.69
N TYR A 6 7.73 -25.27 9.16
CA TYR A 6 7.70 -23.94 8.57
C TYR A 6 9.06 -23.63 7.97
N ASP A 7 9.09 -23.31 6.67
CA ASP A 7 10.25 -22.67 6.04
C ASP A 7 9.93 -21.18 5.86
N MET A 8 10.79 -20.30 6.33
CA MET A 8 10.62 -18.85 6.22
C MET A 8 11.74 -18.24 5.38
N TYR A 9 11.36 -17.32 4.48
CA TYR A 9 12.29 -16.69 3.56
C TYR A 9 12.10 -15.17 3.52
N PHE A 10 13.22 -14.46 3.38
CA PHE A 10 13.29 -13.13 2.82
C PHE A 10 13.82 -13.24 1.40
N ASP A 11 12.97 -13.07 0.38
CA ASP A 11 13.25 -13.42 -1.01
C ASP A 11 13.84 -14.84 -1.16
N LYS A 12 15.14 -14.93 -1.39
CA LYS A 12 15.89 -16.18 -1.53
C LYS A 12 16.61 -16.62 -0.26
N CYS A 13 16.64 -15.77 0.78
CA CYS A 13 17.32 -16.06 2.03
C CYS A 13 16.42 -16.89 2.94
N LEU A 14 16.77 -18.16 3.15
CA LEU A 14 16.11 -19.05 4.10
C LEU A 14 16.62 -18.77 5.51
N PHE A 15 15.69 -18.62 6.45
CA PHE A 15 16.05 -18.59 7.87
C PHE A 15 16.44 -19.97 8.35
N PRO A 16 17.61 -20.10 9.00
CA PRO A 16 18.11 -21.41 9.47
C PRO A 16 17.24 -22.00 10.59
N VAL A 17 16.72 -21.14 11.45
CA VAL A 17 15.77 -21.50 12.51
C VAL A 17 14.47 -20.76 12.27
N THR A 18 13.38 -21.50 12.24
CA THR A 18 12.04 -20.90 12.06
C THR A 18 11.60 -20.23 13.35
N PRO A 19 11.04 -19.02 13.30
CA PRO A 19 10.51 -18.34 14.46
C PRO A 19 9.45 -19.16 15.19
N GLU A 20 9.46 -19.12 16.51
CA GLU A 20 8.44 -19.76 17.34
C GLU A 20 7.05 -19.12 17.13
N LYS A 21 7.03 -17.81 16.93
CA LYS A 21 5.79 -17.03 16.78
C LYS A 21 5.93 -16.00 15.67
N ILE A 22 4.92 -15.92 14.83
CA ILE A 22 4.76 -14.86 13.82
C ILE A 22 3.42 -14.17 14.11
N SER A 23 3.46 -12.88 14.34
CA SER A 23 2.27 -12.03 14.54
C SER A 23 2.01 -11.24 13.25
N ILE A 24 0.80 -11.38 12.71
CA ILE A 24 0.36 -10.66 11.51
C ILE A 24 -0.82 -9.79 11.91
N LYS A 25 -0.65 -8.48 11.92
CA LYS A 25 -1.68 -7.51 12.29
C LYS A 25 -2.19 -6.80 11.04
N ILE A 26 -3.47 -6.98 10.74
CA ILE A 26 -4.16 -6.30 9.65
C ILE A 26 -4.78 -5.01 10.22
N ASN A 27 -4.26 -3.87 9.82
CA ASN A 27 -4.72 -2.58 10.34
C ASN A 27 -6.00 -2.12 9.64
N GLY A 28 -6.93 -1.60 10.43
CA GLY A 28 -8.10 -0.86 9.95
C GLY A 28 -7.78 0.63 9.82
N ASN A 29 -8.41 1.29 8.85
CA ASN A 29 -8.27 2.74 8.62
C ASN A 29 -9.63 3.45 8.77
N ASN A 30 -10.56 2.81 9.49
CA ASN A 30 -11.89 3.35 9.76
C ASN A 30 -11.82 4.63 10.59
N LYS A 31 -12.81 5.49 10.43
CA LYS A 31 -12.94 6.73 11.21
C LYS A 31 -14.29 6.77 11.87
N THR A 32 -14.27 6.93 13.19
CA THR A 32 -15.47 7.14 13.97
C THR A 32 -15.79 8.63 14.07
N VAL A 33 -17.05 9.00 13.87
CA VAL A 33 -17.56 10.37 13.93
C VAL A 33 -18.84 10.37 14.74
N ASN A 34 -18.95 11.34 15.66
CA ASN A 34 -20.20 11.60 16.38
C ASN A 34 -21.09 12.54 15.57
N LEU A 35 -22.30 12.08 15.28
CA LEU A 35 -23.34 12.90 14.67
C LEU A 35 -24.25 13.49 15.73
N ILE A 36 -24.68 14.74 15.48
CA ILE A 36 -25.66 15.41 16.35
C ILE A 36 -26.99 14.67 16.22
N ASN A 37 -27.55 14.21 17.35
CA ASN A 37 -28.79 13.47 17.48
C ASN A 37 -28.83 12.01 17.01
N GLU A 38 -27.75 11.49 16.33
CA GLU A 38 -27.73 10.10 15.86
C GLU A 38 -26.65 9.25 16.54
N GLY A 39 -25.79 9.89 17.37
CA GLY A 39 -24.73 9.20 18.09
C GLY A 39 -23.50 8.92 17.26
N GLU A 40 -22.77 7.88 17.64
CA GLU A 40 -21.48 7.53 17.05
C GLU A 40 -21.65 6.62 15.83
N ILE A 41 -21.08 7.03 14.69
CA ILE A 41 -21.04 6.22 13.47
C ILE A 41 -19.60 5.85 13.11
N ASN A 42 -19.41 4.64 12.59
CA ASN A 42 -18.12 4.17 12.11
C ASN A 42 -18.07 4.18 10.57
N ILE A 43 -17.28 5.08 10.02
CA ILE A 43 -17.07 5.21 8.58
C ILE A 43 -16.04 4.17 8.14
N LEU A 44 -16.49 3.15 7.41
CA LEU A 44 -15.64 2.09 6.90
C LEU A 44 -14.75 2.61 5.76
N LYS A 45 -13.43 2.47 5.92
CA LYS A 45 -12.44 2.83 4.92
C LYS A 45 -11.68 1.60 4.43
N LYS A 46 -10.88 1.76 3.38
CA LYS A 46 -9.98 0.71 2.91
C LYS A 46 -9.02 0.29 4.03
N THR A 47 -8.74 -1.01 4.12
CA THR A 47 -7.78 -1.57 5.09
C THR A 47 -6.43 -0.88 5.00
N GLY A 48 -5.82 -0.64 6.15
CA GLY A 48 -4.44 -0.17 6.26
C GLY A 48 -3.43 -1.21 5.77
N LEU A 49 -2.16 -0.91 5.91
CA LEU A 49 -1.08 -1.85 5.63
C LEU A 49 -1.00 -2.88 6.77
N THR A 50 -0.61 -4.09 6.41
CA THR A 50 -0.40 -5.18 7.37
C THR A 50 0.96 -5.04 8.01
N ASP A 51 1.03 -5.14 9.33
CA ASP A 51 2.28 -5.22 10.08
C ASP A 51 2.56 -6.69 10.40
N ILE A 52 3.84 -7.08 10.33
CA ILE A 52 4.31 -8.43 10.64
C ILE A 52 5.46 -8.30 11.65
N GLU A 53 5.31 -8.97 12.78
CA GLU A 53 6.31 -9.01 13.84
C GLU A 53 6.67 -10.45 14.16
N PHE A 54 7.95 -10.72 14.30
CA PHE A 54 8.48 -12.00 14.77
C PHE A 54 9.88 -11.86 15.32
N GLU A 55 10.31 -12.85 16.08
CA GLU A 55 11.68 -12.99 16.58
C GLU A 55 12.26 -14.28 16.02
N ALA A 56 13.43 -14.18 15.40
CA ALA A 56 14.14 -15.31 14.81
C ALA A 56 15.51 -15.50 15.47
N GLU A 57 15.91 -16.75 15.59
CA GLU A 57 17.25 -17.12 16.05
C GLU A 57 18.16 -17.27 14.83
N ILE A 58 19.30 -16.58 14.90
CA ILE A 58 20.34 -16.61 13.85
C ILE A 58 21.58 -17.29 14.47
N PRO A 59 21.86 -18.53 14.09
CA PRO A 59 22.95 -19.31 14.69
C PRO A 59 24.33 -18.81 14.24
N GLN A 60 25.21 -18.64 15.19
CA GLN A 60 26.63 -18.36 14.95
C GLN A 60 27.41 -19.66 14.72
N VAL A 61 26.95 -20.75 15.30
CA VAL A 61 27.52 -22.09 15.13
C VAL A 61 26.54 -23.04 14.47
N LYS A 62 27.07 -24.11 13.89
CA LYS A 62 26.21 -25.10 13.21
C LYS A 62 25.45 -25.97 14.21
N HIS A 63 24.12 -25.87 14.20
CA HIS A 63 23.24 -26.69 15.02
C HIS A 63 22.56 -27.80 14.23
N PRO A 64 22.34 -28.99 14.81
CA PRO A 64 21.69 -30.12 14.16
C PRO A 64 20.19 -29.89 13.89
N TYR A 65 19.55 -28.98 14.63
CA TYR A 65 18.12 -28.65 14.47
C TYR A 65 17.84 -27.59 13.41
N ALA A 66 18.86 -26.84 13.00
CA ALA A 66 18.72 -25.77 12.01
C ALA A 66 18.78 -26.31 10.57
N VAL A 67 18.10 -25.63 9.66
CA VAL A 67 17.96 -26.04 8.26
C VAL A 67 18.94 -25.27 7.38
N TYR A 68 19.87 -25.97 6.76
CA TYR A 68 20.91 -25.39 5.90
C TYR A 68 20.80 -25.95 4.47
N LYS A 69 19.89 -25.43 3.66
CA LYS A 69 19.71 -25.90 2.27
C LYS A 69 20.93 -25.64 1.37
N ASN A 70 21.64 -24.53 1.61
CA ASN A 70 22.78 -24.10 0.82
C ASN A 70 24.11 -24.10 1.63
N GLY A 71 24.22 -25.01 2.60
CA GLY A 71 25.33 -25.06 3.52
C GLY A 71 25.17 -24.06 4.69
N PHE A 72 25.99 -24.27 5.72
CA PHE A 72 26.02 -23.37 6.87
C PHE A 72 26.53 -21.99 6.48
N LYS A 73 25.88 -20.96 7.01
CA LYS A 73 26.29 -19.57 6.93
C LYS A 73 26.32 -18.97 8.33
N GLU A 74 27.37 -18.25 8.63
CA GLU A 74 27.52 -17.52 9.90
C GLU A 74 26.54 -16.35 10.01
N ALA A 75 26.31 -15.86 11.22
CA ALA A 75 25.37 -14.77 11.47
C ALA A 75 25.69 -13.50 10.66
N GLY A 76 26.97 -13.20 10.42
CA GLY A 76 27.40 -12.05 9.62
C GLY A 76 26.76 -12.02 8.23
N TYR A 77 26.67 -13.17 7.55
CA TYR A 77 26.00 -13.28 6.25
C TYR A 77 24.53 -12.79 6.28
N PHE A 78 23.80 -13.11 7.33
CA PHE A 78 22.41 -12.70 7.49
C PHE A 78 22.32 -11.23 7.84
N PHE A 79 23.22 -10.72 8.68
CA PHE A 79 23.24 -9.30 9.04
C PHE A 79 23.54 -8.40 7.83
N ASP A 80 24.46 -8.79 6.96
CA ASP A 80 24.74 -8.07 5.70
C ASP A 80 23.49 -7.98 4.82
N ILE A 81 22.70 -9.06 4.76
CA ILE A 81 21.42 -9.07 4.03
C ILE A 81 20.42 -8.11 4.68
N PHE A 82 20.24 -8.16 5.99
CA PHE A 82 19.28 -7.30 6.70
C PHE A 82 19.66 -5.82 6.59
N GLU A 83 20.94 -5.52 6.74
CA GLU A 83 21.48 -4.17 6.56
C GLU A 83 21.29 -3.69 5.11
N GLY A 84 21.57 -4.55 4.14
CA GLY A 84 21.37 -4.27 2.71
C GLY A 84 19.90 -4.00 2.36
N LEU A 85 18.95 -4.70 2.98
CA LEU A 85 17.52 -4.46 2.81
C LEU A 85 17.11 -3.13 3.45
N LYS A 86 17.60 -2.84 4.65
CA LYS A 86 17.26 -1.61 5.39
C LYS A 86 17.88 -0.37 4.76
N THR A 87 19.18 -0.37 4.51
CA THR A 87 19.94 0.76 3.97
C THR A 87 19.55 1.03 2.51
N GLY A 88 19.37 -0.04 1.73
CA GLY A 88 18.96 0.05 0.33
C GLY A 88 17.49 0.42 0.13
N LYS A 89 16.70 0.56 1.21
CA LYS A 89 15.24 0.82 1.16
C LYS A 89 14.52 -0.11 0.18
N LYS A 90 14.95 -1.38 0.16
CA LYS A 90 14.44 -2.39 -0.78
C LYS A 90 13.21 -3.06 -0.22
N THR A 91 12.25 -3.29 -1.10
CA THR A 91 11.11 -4.16 -0.81
C THR A 91 11.44 -5.58 -1.20
N PHE A 92 10.97 -6.56 -0.45
CA PHE A 92 11.24 -7.97 -0.66
C PHE A 92 10.00 -8.84 -0.41
N GLN A 93 10.05 -10.09 -0.82
CA GLN A 93 8.99 -11.05 -0.56
C GLN A 93 9.23 -11.75 0.78
N PHE A 94 8.29 -11.58 1.70
CA PHE A 94 8.20 -12.36 2.91
C PHE A 94 7.39 -13.62 2.63
N ILE A 95 8.04 -14.78 2.71
CA ILE A 95 7.43 -16.06 2.36
C ILE A 95 7.50 -16.99 3.55
N VAL A 96 6.35 -17.54 3.96
CA VAL A 96 6.25 -18.61 4.94
C VAL A 96 5.59 -19.81 4.29
N CYS A 97 6.37 -20.87 4.09
CA CYS A 97 5.90 -22.15 3.55
C CYS A 97 5.59 -23.09 4.70
N ARG A 98 4.38 -23.63 4.71
CA ARG A 98 3.92 -24.59 5.74
C ARG A 98 3.67 -25.93 5.11
N LYS A 99 4.23 -26.98 5.71
CA LYS A 99 4.09 -28.37 5.23
C LYS A 99 3.74 -29.30 6.38
N THR A 100 2.84 -30.24 6.14
CA THR A 100 2.59 -31.32 7.08
C THR A 100 3.74 -32.33 7.06
N PRO A 101 3.86 -33.24 8.07
CA PRO A 101 4.84 -34.31 8.07
C PRO A 101 4.78 -35.22 6.83
N VAL A 102 3.60 -35.34 6.22
CA VAL A 102 3.36 -36.13 5.00
C VAL A 102 3.73 -35.36 3.72
N GLY A 103 4.23 -34.10 3.84
CA GLY A 103 4.62 -33.28 2.71
C GLY A 103 3.47 -32.48 2.05
N LYS A 104 2.23 -32.57 2.58
CA LYS A 104 1.10 -31.78 2.05
C LYS A 104 1.34 -30.29 2.35
N LYS A 105 1.24 -29.45 1.32
CA LYS A 105 1.31 -27.99 1.44
C LYS A 105 0.07 -27.47 2.16
N LEU A 106 0.28 -26.60 3.14
CA LEU A 106 -0.75 -25.86 3.84
C LEU A 106 -0.83 -24.41 3.32
N LEU A 107 -1.62 -23.56 3.99
CA LEU A 107 -1.72 -22.15 3.67
C LEU A 107 -0.34 -21.48 3.75
N ASN A 108 0.16 -21.00 2.63
CA ASN A 108 1.40 -20.24 2.56
C ASN A 108 1.12 -18.75 2.69
N THR A 109 2.05 -18.04 3.33
CA THR A 109 2.05 -16.58 3.36
C THR A 109 3.09 -16.11 2.34
N ASN A 110 2.67 -15.24 1.43
CA ASN A 110 3.58 -14.57 0.49
C ASN A 110 3.13 -13.12 0.38
N MET A 111 3.95 -12.20 0.84
CA MET A 111 3.62 -10.79 0.92
C MET A 111 4.84 -9.93 0.60
N LYS A 112 4.65 -8.92 -0.26
CA LYS A 112 5.67 -7.91 -0.50
C LYS A 112 5.71 -6.95 0.69
N VAL A 113 6.88 -6.81 1.29
CA VAL A 113 7.09 -6.06 2.53
C VAL A 113 8.32 -5.16 2.44
N SER A 114 8.38 -4.18 3.35
CA SER A 114 9.57 -3.41 3.69
C SER A 114 10.03 -3.76 5.09
N LEU A 115 11.32 -3.70 5.34
CA LEU A 115 11.91 -3.83 6.67
C LEU A 115 11.84 -2.48 7.39
N GLU A 116 10.92 -2.34 8.35
CA GLU A 116 10.76 -1.10 9.11
C GLU A 116 11.89 -0.94 10.13
N ASP A 117 12.07 -1.95 10.95
CA ASP A 117 13.20 -2.04 11.89
C ASP A 117 13.53 -3.49 12.24
N TYR A 118 14.72 -3.70 12.77
CA TYR A 118 15.13 -4.94 13.40
C TYR A 118 16.03 -4.66 14.59
N LYS A 119 15.94 -5.50 15.61
CA LYS A 119 16.74 -5.40 16.83
C LYS A 119 17.49 -6.70 17.02
N ILE A 120 18.81 -6.61 17.08
CA ILE A 120 19.69 -7.73 17.41
C ILE A 120 19.88 -7.74 18.92
N SER A 121 19.77 -8.90 19.54
CA SER A 121 20.03 -9.14 20.96
C SER A 121 20.86 -10.39 21.14
N GLU A 122 21.83 -10.30 22.00
CA GLU A 122 22.66 -11.39 22.46
C GLU A 122 22.33 -11.68 23.92
N ASP A 123 22.24 -12.98 24.26
CA ASP A 123 22.04 -13.41 25.63
C ASP A 123 22.97 -14.61 25.88
N ALA A 124 23.86 -14.47 26.85
CA ALA A 124 24.80 -15.53 27.23
C ALA A 124 24.13 -16.87 27.61
N LYS A 125 22.83 -16.82 27.96
CA LYS A 125 22.02 -18.05 28.19
C LYS A 125 21.75 -18.83 26.93
N ASN A 126 21.72 -18.15 25.77
CA ASN A 126 21.49 -18.78 24.45
C ASN A 126 22.80 -19.23 23.77
N GLY A 127 23.94 -19.21 24.49
CA GLY A 127 25.25 -19.53 23.92
C GLY A 127 25.76 -18.43 23.01
N PHE A 128 26.11 -18.78 21.77
CA PHE A 128 26.69 -17.86 20.79
C PHE A 128 25.67 -17.33 19.75
N ASP A 129 24.40 -17.68 19.89
CA ASP A 129 23.39 -17.39 18.88
C ASP A 129 22.71 -16.05 19.13
N PHE A 130 22.35 -15.39 18.05
CA PHE A 130 21.69 -14.09 18.09
C PHE A 130 20.18 -14.26 17.99
N LYS A 131 19.45 -13.48 18.78
CA LYS A 131 18.01 -13.29 18.61
C LYS A 131 17.76 -11.96 17.89
N VAL A 132 17.03 -12.03 16.80
CA VAL A 132 16.73 -10.86 15.99
C VAL A 132 15.20 -10.68 15.91
N LYS A 133 14.74 -9.58 16.48
CA LYS A 133 13.33 -9.16 16.36
C LYS A 133 13.17 -8.30 15.12
N PHE A 134 12.20 -8.66 14.27
CA PHE A 134 11.88 -7.97 13.03
C PHE A 134 10.50 -7.33 13.09
N ASN A 135 10.40 -6.12 12.58
CA ASN A 135 9.16 -5.42 12.29
C ASN A 135 9.10 -5.15 10.79
N LEU A 136 8.15 -5.79 10.11
CA LEU A 136 7.93 -5.64 8.69
C LEU A 136 6.58 -4.97 8.44
N LYS A 137 6.49 -4.21 7.37
CA LYS A 137 5.25 -3.60 6.92
C LYS A 137 4.94 -3.99 5.50
N GLN A 138 3.68 -4.30 5.22
CA GLN A 138 3.23 -4.59 3.87
C GLN A 138 3.55 -3.43 2.94
N TYR A 139 4.16 -3.73 1.81
CA TYR A 139 4.38 -2.75 0.76
C TYR A 139 3.37 -2.95 -0.36
N ARG A 140 2.72 -1.87 -0.75
CA ARG A 140 1.85 -1.83 -1.94
C ARG A 140 2.47 -0.89 -2.94
N ASP A 141 2.65 -1.37 -4.17
CA ASP A 141 3.14 -0.52 -5.24
C ASP A 141 2.18 0.66 -5.44
N TYR A 142 2.73 1.84 -5.51
CA TYR A 142 1.98 3.07 -5.75
C TYR A 142 2.53 3.75 -7.01
N GLY A 143 1.67 4.42 -7.72
CA GLY A 143 2.01 5.17 -8.93
C GLY A 143 0.81 5.99 -9.40
N THR A 144 1.07 6.99 -10.21
CA THR A 144 0.03 7.73 -10.94
C THR A 144 -0.70 6.77 -11.86
N LYS A 145 -2.00 6.56 -11.61
CA LYS A 145 -2.83 5.80 -12.53
C LYS A 145 -3.15 6.69 -13.73
N THR A 146 -2.54 6.43 -14.86
CA THR A 146 -3.01 6.96 -16.15
C THR A 146 -4.30 6.27 -16.52
N VAL A 147 -5.40 6.99 -16.48
CA VAL A 147 -6.69 6.48 -16.97
C VAL A 147 -6.77 6.82 -18.45
N ASN A 148 -6.64 5.83 -19.32
CA ASN A 148 -6.98 5.97 -20.73
C ASN A 148 -8.50 6.04 -20.84
N ILE A 149 -9.06 7.23 -20.86
CA ILE A 149 -10.48 7.44 -21.13
C ILE A 149 -10.68 7.17 -22.62
N LYS A 150 -11.09 5.96 -22.96
CA LYS A 150 -11.68 5.69 -24.28
C LYS A 150 -13.04 6.37 -24.26
N ILE A 151 -13.15 7.55 -24.85
CA ILE A 151 -14.44 8.16 -25.17
C ILE A 151 -15.05 7.27 -26.25
N ALA A 152 -15.86 6.31 -25.83
CA ALA A 152 -16.73 5.63 -26.77
C ALA A 152 -17.68 6.71 -27.28
N ALA A 153 -17.65 6.97 -28.58
CA ALA A 153 -18.65 7.78 -29.25
C ALA A 153 -19.98 7.03 -29.14
N SER A 154 -20.63 7.13 -27.98
CA SER A 154 -22.00 6.69 -27.82
C SER A 154 -22.87 7.70 -28.54
N LYS A 155 -23.48 7.28 -29.66
CA LYS A 155 -24.63 7.98 -30.24
C LYS A 155 -25.59 8.31 -29.09
N PRO A 156 -26.12 9.54 -29.00
CA PRO A 156 -27.07 9.87 -27.96
C PRO A 156 -28.31 8.99 -28.14
N LYS A 157 -28.50 8.05 -27.20
CA LYS A 157 -29.78 7.38 -27.03
C LYS A 157 -30.71 8.43 -26.44
N ALA A 158 -31.69 8.89 -27.22
CA ALA A 158 -32.76 9.69 -26.71
C ALA A 158 -33.52 8.89 -25.64
N SER A 159 -33.26 9.15 -24.36
CA SER A 159 -34.16 8.75 -23.29
C SER A 159 -35.21 9.84 -23.17
N ALA A 160 -36.47 9.45 -23.39
CA ALA A 160 -37.60 10.33 -23.15
C ALA A 160 -37.69 10.60 -21.66
N GLU A 161 -37.24 11.78 -21.20
CA GLU A 161 -37.57 12.28 -19.89
C GLU A 161 -38.97 12.85 -19.85
N PRO A 162 -39.71 12.71 -18.73
CA PRO A 162 -41.04 13.26 -18.60
C PRO A 162 -40.97 14.79 -18.68
N LYS A 163 -41.76 15.33 -19.62
CA LYS A 163 -41.91 16.74 -19.92
C LYS A 163 -42.34 17.54 -18.67
N ARG A 164 -41.39 18.24 -18.07
CA ARG A 164 -41.68 19.23 -17.04
C ARG A 164 -42.06 20.53 -17.75
N GLU A 165 -43.19 21.10 -17.40
CA GLU A 165 -43.66 22.32 -18.01
C GLU A 165 -42.67 23.48 -17.88
N THR A 166 -42.49 24.16 -18.98
CA THR A 166 -41.47 25.17 -19.24
C THR A 166 -41.83 26.50 -18.61
N ASN A 167 -41.02 26.97 -17.65
CA ASN A 167 -40.82 28.39 -17.51
C ASN A 167 -39.60 28.77 -18.36
N ASN A 168 -39.76 29.80 -19.19
CA ASN A 168 -38.78 30.34 -20.12
C ASN A 168 -37.45 30.73 -19.46
N SER A 169 -36.54 29.78 -19.29
CA SER A 169 -35.16 30.01 -18.97
C SER A 169 -34.29 29.50 -20.12
N PRO A 170 -33.44 30.34 -20.74
CA PRO A 170 -32.60 29.90 -21.84
C PRO A 170 -31.68 28.76 -21.40
N ALA A 171 -31.58 27.74 -22.25
CA ALA A 171 -30.70 26.61 -22.03
C ALA A 171 -29.27 27.07 -21.71
N PRO A 172 -28.60 26.46 -20.73
CA PRO A 172 -27.20 26.79 -20.45
C PRO A 172 -26.38 26.45 -21.69
N ALA A 173 -25.59 27.43 -22.15
CA ALA A 173 -24.66 27.25 -23.27
C ALA A 173 -23.69 26.11 -22.96
N ALA A 174 -23.43 25.28 -23.97
CA ALA A 174 -22.49 24.17 -23.86
C ALA A 174 -21.17 24.64 -23.22
N ALA A 175 -20.70 23.88 -22.23
CA ALA A 175 -19.47 24.20 -21.51
C ALA A 175 -18.29 24.25 -22.49
N GLN A 176 -17.77 25.45 -22.73
CA GLN A 176 -16.59 25.66 -23.55
C GLN A 176 -15.36 25.61 -22.65
N THR A 177 -14.47 24.67 -22.92
CA THR A 177 -13.17 24.60 -22.26
C THR A 177 -12.14 25.45 -22.99
N TYR A 178 -11.35 26.21 -22.24
CA TYR A 178 -10.27 27.05 -22.79
C TYR A 178 -8.95 26.71 -22.10
N THR A 179 -7.92 26.45 -22.90
CA THR A 179 -6.58 26.23 -22.39
C THR A 179 -5.84 27.56 -22.30
N VAL A 180 -5.47 27.94 -21.07
CA VAL A 180 -4.75 29.19 -20.80
C VAL A 180 -3.34 29.12 -21.39
N VAL A 181 -2.93 30.13 -22.13
CA VAL A 181 -1.62 30.28 -22.75
C VAL A 181 -0.82 31.45 -22.14
N ARG A 182 0.49 31.42 -22.30
CA ARG A 182 1.38 32.45 -21.76
C ARG A 182 1.00 33.82 -22.33
N GLY A 183 0.69 34.77 -21.44
CA GLY A 183 0.23 36.12 -21.80
C GLY A 183 -1.27 36.36 -21.63
N ASP A 184 -2.02 35.33 -21.23
CA ASP A 184 -3.42 35.49 -20.85
C ASP A 184 -3.55 36.06 -19.43
N CYS A 185 -4.64 36.79 -19.23
CA CYS A 185 -5.06 37.20 -17.90
C CYS A 185 -6.56 37.01 -17.76
N LEU A 186 -7.04 36.82 -16.53
CA LEU A 186 -8.45 36.55 -16.22
C LEU A 186 -9.39 37.60 -16.83
N TRP A 187 -8.96 38.85 -16.93
CA TRP A 187 -9.73 39.94 -17.54
C TRP A 187 -9.94 39.74 -19.05
N LYS A 188 -8.88 39.30 -19.79
CA LYS A 188 -8.97 38.99 -21.22
C LYS A 188 -9.84 37.76 -21.47
N ILE A 189 -9.69 36.73 -20.64
CA ILE A 189 -10.49 35.48 -20.71
C ILE A 189 -11.96 35.81 -20.45
N ALA A 190 -12.26 36.60 -19.39
CA ALA A 190 -13.61 37.01 -19.07
C ALA A 190 -14.24 37.86 -20.19
N LYS A 191 -13.48 38.80 -20.79
CA LYS A 191 -13.94 39.59 -21.93
C LYS A 191 -14.30 38.71 -23.12
N ARG A 192 -13.53 37.67 -23.41
CA ARG A 192 -13.75 36.74 -24.53
C ARG A 192 -14.99 35.86 -24.35
N PHE A 193 -15.20 35.32 -23.15
CA PHE A 193 -16.26 34.33 -22.90
C PHE A 193 -17.54 34.95 -22.31
N TYR A 194 -17.44 36.00 -21.54
CA TYR A 194 -18.58 36.67 -20.88
C TYR A 194 -18.90 38.04 -21.48
N GLY A 195 -18.17 38.45 -22.53
CA GLY A 195 -18.37 39.73 -23.20
C GLY A 195 -17.88 40.97 -22.41
N SER A 196 -17.53 40.83 -21.14
CA SER A 196 -17.05 41.89 -20.28
C SER A 196 -15.87 41.44 -19.40
N GLY A 197 -14.77 42.21 -19.44
CA GLY A 197 -13.61 41.94 -18.62
C GLY A 197 -13.85 42.08 -17.11
N ALA A 198 -14.82 42.94 -16.71
CA ALA A 198 -15.20 43.09 -15.30
C ALA A 198 -15.74 41.82 -14.66
N LYS A 199 -16.18 40.84 -15.46
CA LYS A 199 -16.63 39.52 -14.98
C LYS A 199 -15.49 38.55 -14.63
N TYR A 200 -14.23 39.01 -14.59
CA TYR A 200 -13.10 38.18 -14.17
C TYR A 200 -13.27 37.60 -12.75
N THR A 201 -14.02 38.30 -11.91
CA THR A 201 -14.32 37.87 -10.54
C THR A 201 -15.13 36.55 -10.49
N VAL A 202 -15.96 36.30 -11.51
CA VAL A 202 -16.73 35.05 -11.61
C VAL A 202 -15.78 33.88 -11.81
N ILE A 203 -14.77 34.03 -12.68
CA ILE A 203 -13.75 33.00 -12.92
C ILE A 203 -12.88 32.83 -11.68
N TYR A 204 -12.47 33.94 -11.06
CA TYR A 204 -11.62 33.91 -9.87
C TYR A 204 -12.30 33.20 -8.70
N ASN A 205 -13.55 33.52 -8.41
CA ASN A 205 -14.31 32.91 -7.33
C ASN A 205 -14.58 31.39 -7.60
N ALA A 206 -14.81 31.00 -8.86
CA ALA A 206 -14.98 29.62 -9.22
C ALA A 206 -13.69 28.79 -9.02
N CYS A 207 -12.51 29.39 -9.20
CA CYS A 207 -11.21 28.73 -8.98
C CYS A 207 -10.85 28.59 -7.50
N LEU A 208 -11.45 29.37 -6.60
CA LEU A 208 -11.16 29.31 -5.14
C LEU A 208 -11.97 28.22 -4.41
N LEU A 209 -12.86 27.52 -5.09
CA LEU A 209 -13.70 26.46 -4.50
C LEU A 209 -13.04 25.07 -4.57
N TYR A 210 -11.77 24.98 -4.97
CA TYR A 210 -10.97 23.74 -4.98
C TYR A 210 -9.76 23.86 -4.08
#